data_5447b93e81e04bd69849dc0165d1ec8f
#
_entry.id   5447b93e81e04bd69849dc0165d1ec8f
#
_cell.length_a   1.000
_cell.length_b   1.000
_cell.length_c   1.000
_cell.angle_alpha   90.00
_cell.angle_beta   90.00
_cell.angle_gamma   90.00
#
_symmetry.space_group_name_H-M   'P 1'
#
loop_
_entity.id
_entity.type
_entity.pdbx_description
1 polymer ?
#
loop_
_entity_poly.entity_id
_entity_poly.type
_entity_poly.pdbx_seq_one_letter_code
_entity_poly.pdbx_strand_id
1 'polypeptide(L)'
;MEYNETNIELLLPRYCEGIATVEEQRLVKDWMKESEENRRIVKQMEILYLAADTVHVINNVNTEKALVKVKGKKTERRKVAWWEWAQRVAAVLFLPLLATFLVEHYGGKDADVQMLEARTNPGMTTSVVLPDSTVVFLNSESSLRYPSSFKNSKERKVELKGEGYFEVTKDVEKHFIVSTVHRSQVEVLGTSFNIEAYEESPEVSTTLIKGKVNFSFQEGVRKKQIVLNL
;
A
#
# COMPACT_ATOMS: atom_id res chain seq x y z
N MET A 1 60.20 -73.22 19.86
CA MET A 1 58.87 -73.84 19.85
C MET A 1 58.36 -73.70 18.43
N GLU A 2 58.29 -74.80 17.70
CA GLU A 2 57.71 -74.78 16.35
C GLU A 2 56.23 -74.47 16.45
N TYR A 3 55.85 -73.33 15.96
CA TYR A 3 54.42 -72.94 15.80
C TYR A 3 53.84 -73.77 14.66
N ASN A 4 52.93 -74.66 15.00
CA ASN A 4 52.26 -75.46 14.01
C ASN A 4 51.28 -74.57 13.29
N GLU A 5 51.51 -74.22 11.99
CA GLU A 5 50.68 -73.31 11.17
C GLU A 5 49.20 -73.64 11.29
N THR A 6 48.82 -74.87 11.42
CA THR A 6 47.45 -75.34 11.61
C THR A 6 46.75 -74.77 12.87
N ASN A 7 47.52 -74.37 13.87
CA ASN A 7 46.97 -73.85 15.12
C ASN A 7 46.66 -72.35 15.06
N ILE A 8 47.44 -71.61 14.24
CA ILE A 8 47.22 -70.14 14.04
C ILE A 8 45.96 -69.87 13.22
N GLU A 9 45.71 -70.66 12.17
CA GLU A 9 44.51 -70.51 11.34
C GLU A 9 43.20 -70.62 12.13
N LEU A 10 43.15 -71.41 13.18
CA LEU A 10 41.99 -71.55 14.08
C LEU A 10 41.86 -70.41 15.08
N LEU A 11 42.95 -69.70 15.39
CA LEU A 11 42.99 -68.60 16.32
C LEU A 11 42.65 -67.27 15.66
N LEU A 12 42.91 -67.08 14.36
CA LEU A 12 42.66 -65.85 13.62
C LEU A 12 41.20 -65.39 13.65
N PRO A 13 40.20 -66.27 13.41
CA PRO A 13 38.78 -65.85 13.52
C PRO A 13 38.44 -65.30 14.90
N ARG A 14 38.81 -65.99 15.96
CA ARG A 14 38.56 -65.62 17.35
C ARG A 14 39.26 -64.32 17.75
N TYR A 15 40.46 -64.09 17.20
CA TYR A 15 41.17 -62.82 17.36
C TYR A 15 40.44 -61.64 16.69
N CYS A 16 39.97 -61.83 15.46
CA CYS A 16 39.25 -60.82 14.72
C CYS A 16 37.86 -60.55 15.33
N GLU A 17 37.20 -61.53 15.92
CA GLU A 17 35.92 -61.39 16.64
C GLU A 17 36.11 -60.76 18.03
N GLY A 18 37.31 -60.57 18.50
CA GLY A 18 37.61 -60.01 19.83
C GLY A 18 37.33 -60.96 21.01
N ILE A 19 37.05 -62.23 20.75
CA ILE A 19 36.76 -63.28 21.77
C ILE A 19 38.02 -64.16 22.14
N ALA A 20 39.17 -63.84 21.54
CA ALA A 20 40.45 -64.55 21.85
C ALA A 20 40.90 -64.19 23.25
N THR A 21 41.40 -65.21 23.98
CA THR A 21 42.02 -65.05 25.30
C THR A 21 43.31 -64.22 25.22
N VAL A 22 43.79 -63.71 26.34
CA VAL A 22 45.03 -62.92 26.40
C VAL A 22 46.25 -63.70 25.87
N GLU A 23 46.28 -64.99 26.11
CA GLU A 23 47.37 -65.89 25.63
C GLU A 23 47.25 -66.08 24.12
N GLU A 24 46.07 -66.35 23.59
CA GLU A 24 45.78 -66.43 22.16
C GLU A 24 46.12 -65.15 21.40
N GLN A 25 45.77 -64.01 21.95
CA GLN A 25 46.12 -62.70 21.38
C GLN A 25 47.64 -62.49 21.33
N ARG A 26 48.34 -62.93 22.33
CA ARG A 26 49.79 -62.83 22.38
C ARG A 26 50.44 -63.74 21.29
N LEU A 27 49.96 -64.93 21.12
CA LEU A 27 50.40 -65.83 20.07
C LEU A 27 50.23 -65.27 18.67
N VAL A 28 49.05 -64.70 18.37
CA VAL A 28 48.77 -64.05 17.08
C VAL A 28 49.68 -62.82 16.89
N LYS A 29 49.87 -61.99 17.92
CA LYS A 29 50.77 -60.83 17.84
C LYS A 29 52.25 -61.23 17.64
N ASP A 30 52.69 -62.24 18.23
CA ASP A 30 54.06 -62.71 18.04
C ASP A 30 54.27 -63.37 16.65
N TRP A 31 53.27 -64.11 16.13
CA TRP A 31 53.26 -64.62 14.76
C TRP A 31 53.20 -63.44 13.72
N MET A 32 52.52 -62.34 13.99
CA MET A 32 52.56 -61.15 13.15
C MET A 32 53.95 -60.49 13.10
N LYS A 33 54.80 -60.66 14.07
CA LYS A 33 56.15 -60.09 14.08
C LYS A 33 57.11 -60.88 13.24
N GLU A 34 56.84 -62.17 12.98
CA GLU A 34 57.72 -63.08 12.26
C GLU A 34 57.81 -62.80 10.76
N SER A 35 56.70 -62.31 10.14
CA SER A 35 56.69 -62.01 8.72
C SER A 35 55.71 -60.83 8.42
N GLU A 36 56.08 -60.03 7.43
CA GLU A 36 55.18 -58.97 6.88
C GLU A 36 53.92 -59.55 6.19
N GLU A 37 54.10 -60.82 5.68
CA GLU A 37 52.98 -61.53 5.04
C GLU A 37 51.92 -61.97 6.09
N ASN A 38 52.36 -62.45 7.24
CA ASN A 38 51.51 -62.80 8.37
C ASN A 38 50.67 -61.56 8.83
N ARG A 39 51.33 -60.41 8.88
CA ARG A 39 50.66 -59.14 9.22
C ARG A 39 49.60 -58.75 8.20
N ARG A 40 49.84 -58.95 6.92
CA ARG A 40 48.87 -58.72 5.86
C ARG A 40 47.66 -59.64 5.96
N ILE A 41 47.85 -60.88 6.26
CA ILE A 41 46.81 -61.90 6.42
C ILE A 41 45.89 -61.51 7.56
N VAL A 42 46.40 -61.14 8.73
CA VAL A 42 45.57 -60.68 9.86
C VAL A 42 44.78 -59.43 9.49
N LYS A 43 45.42 -58.47 8.83
CA LYS A 43 44.78 -57.27 8.42
C LYS A 43 43.65 -57.48 7.38
N GLN A 44 43.84 -58.40 6.47
CA GLN A 44 42.78 -58.78 5.51
C GLN A 44 41.60 -59.45 6.21
N MET A 45 41.91 -60.35 7.18
CA MET A 45 40.90 -61.03 8.00
C MET A 45 40.12 -60.01 8.84
N GLU A 46 40.77 -59.04 9.50
CA GLU A 46 40.09 -57.96 10.25
C GLU A 46 39.14 -57.14 9.37
N ILE A 47 39.54 -56.74 8.15
CA ILE A 47 38.72 -56.06 7.19
C ILE A 47 37.51 -56.89 6.78
N LEU A 48 37.70 -58.20 6.54
CA LEU A 48 36.60 -59.09 6.16
C LEU A 48 35.58 -59.26 7.28
N TYR A 49 36.03 -59.40 8.51
CA TYR A 49 35.18 -59.51 9.69
C TYR A 49 34.41 -58.17 9.96
N LEU A 50 35.10 -57.02 9.83
CA LEU A 50 34.49 -55.72 9.96
C LEU A 50 33.42 -55.49 8.87
N ALA A 51 33.67 -55.94 7.64
CA ALA A 51 32.71 -55.90 6.56
C ALA A 51 31.49 -56.80 6.82
N ALA A 52 31.72 -58.03 7.33
CA ALA A 52 30.65 -58.96 7.68
C ALA A 52 29.75 -58.40 8.83
N ASP A 53 30.36 -57.80 9.85
CA ASP A 53 29.63 -57.19 10.97
C ASP A 53 28.80 -55.99 10.52
N THR A 54 29.35 -55.17 9.64
CA THR A 54 28.57 -54.01 9.04
C THR A 54 27.38 -54.52 8.23
N VAL A 55 27.48 -55.61 7.47
CA VAL A 55 26.35 -56.20 6.73
C VAL A 55 25.30 -56.74 7.69
N HIS A 56 25.71 -57.35 8.80
CA HIS A 56 24.78 -57.86 9.82
C HIS A 56 24.01 -56.70 10.53
N VAL A 57 24.68 -55.60 10.80
CA VAL A 57 24.05 -54.39 11.36
C VAL A 57 23.10 -53.77 10.37
N ILE A 58 23.44 -53.67 9.08
CA ILE A 58 22.58 -53.12 8.04
C ILE A 58 21.31 -53.97 7.86
N ASN A 59 21.40 -55.28 7.88
CA ASN A 59 20.25 -56.18 7.74
C ASN A 59 19.32 -56.15 8.96
N ASN A 60 19.83 -55.85 10.13
CA ASN A 60 19.02 -55.72 11.35
C ASN A 60 18.42 -54.33 11.58
N VAL A 61 18.85 -53.31 10.82
CA VAL A 61 18.24 -51.99 10.86
C VAL A 61 16.96 -52.01 10.04
N ASN A 62 15.82 -52.09 10.72
CA ASN A 62 14.52 -51.98 10.09
C ASN A 62 14.31 -50.52 9.60
N THR A 63 14.76 -50.26 8.36
CA THR A 63 14.72 -48.95 7.71
C THR A 63 13.32 -48.42 7.62
N GLU A 64 12.32 -49.28 7.51
CA GLU A 64 10.93 -48.87 7.52
C GLU A 64 10.47 -48.30 8.89
N LYS A 65 10.86 -48.94 9.98
CA LYS A 65 10.59 -48.43 11.34
C LYS A 65 11.34 -47.13 11.64
N ALA A 66 12.58 -47.00 11.14
CA ALA A 66 13.34 -45.77 11.25
C ALA A 66 12.71 -44.65 10.41
N LEU A 67 12.24 -44.93 9.19
CA LEU A 67 11.55 -43.99 8.32
C LEU A 67 10.20 -43.52 8.89
N VAL A 68 9.46 -44.46 9.48
CA VAL A 68 8.18 -44.13 10.17
C VAL A 68 8.43 -43.26 11.40
N LYS A 69 9.50 -43.50 12.15
CA LYS A 69 9.86 -42.70 13.33
C LYS A 69 10.36 -41.30 12.97
N VAL A 70 11.02 -41.18 11.81
CA VAL A 70 11.42 -39.87 11.25
C VAL A 70 10.23 -39.16 10.59
N LYS A 71 9.36 -39.88 9.89
CA LYS A 71 8.11 -39.33 9.33
C LYS A 71 7.11 -38.93 10.42
N GLY A 72 7.04 -39.67 11.54
CA GLY A 72 6.23 -39.33 12.69
C GLY A 72 6.78 -38.13 13.50
N LYS A 73 8.10 -37.88 13.41
CA LYS A 73 8.76 -36.64 13.88
C LYS A 73 8.89 -35.56 12.80
N LYS A 74 8.25 -35.69 11.61
CA LYS A 74 7.81 -34.48 10.98
C LYS A 74 6.90 -33.83 12.03
N THR A 75 7.57 -33.02 12.88
CA THR A 75 6.91 -31.90 13.51
C THR A 75 5.74 -31.57 12.59
N GLU A 76 4.53 -31.65 13.07
CA GLU A 76 3.54 -30.73 12.59
C GLU A 76 4.31 -29.41 12.55
N ARG A 77 4.90 -29.06 11.40
CA ARG A 77 5.10 -27.68 11.09
C ARG A 77 3.70 -27.18 11.34
N ARG A 78 3.49 -26.66 12.53
CA ARG A 78 2.38 -25.77 12.81
C ARG A 78 2.30 -25.03 11.49
N LYS A 79 1.31 -25.35 10.70
CA LYS A 79 0.89 -24.48 9.65
C LYS A 79 0.60 -23.21 10.43
N VAL A 80 1.67 -22.47 10.74
CA VAL A 80 1.55 -21.08 11.18
C VAL A 80 0.69 -20.57 10.09
N ALA A 81 -0.59 -20.55 10.44
CA ALA A 81 -1.61 -20.60 9.41
C ALA A 81 -1.19 -19.43 8.57
N TRP A 82 -0.82 -19.67 7.31
CA TRP A 82 -0.54 -18.62 6.33
C TRP A 82 -1.58 -17.50 6.47
N TRP A 83 -2.73 -17.86 6.94
CA TRP A 83 -3.81 -17.01 7.39
C TRP A 83 -3.44 -16.05 8.54
N GLU A 84 -2.73 -16.52 9.58
CA GLU A 84 -2.31 -15.65 10.72
C GLU A 84 -1.22 -14.68 10.28
N TRP A 85 -0.34 -15.13 9.37
CA TRP A 85 0.67 -14.25 8.78
C TRP A 85 0.02 -13.26 7.79
N ALA A 86 -0.90 -13.72 6.96
CA ALA A 86 -1.66 -12.88 6.05
C ALA A 86 -2.48 -11.81 6.79
N GLN A 87 -3.10 -12.16 7.93
CA GLN A 87 -3.82 -11.20 8.77
C GLN A 87 -2.91 -10.11 9.34
N ARG A 88 -1.70 -10.45 9.78
CA ARG A 88 -0.72 -9.49 10.30
C ARG A 88 -0.22 -8.55 9.20
N VAL A 89 0.10 -9.08 8.03
CA VAL A 89 0.53 -8.29 6.88
C VAL A 89 -0.62 -7.41 6.38
N ALA A 90 -1.84 -7.95 6.30
CA ALA A 90 -3.02 -7.20 5.92
C ALA A 90 -3.28 -6.03 6.88
N ALA A 91 -3.16 -6.22 8.20
CA ALA A 91 -3.32 -5.16 9.18
C ALA A 91 -2.28 -4.05 9.03
N VAL A 92 -1.00 -4.41 8.81
CA VAL A 92 0.11 -3.44 8.62
C VAL A 92 -0.07 -2.61 7.34
N LEU A 93 -0.59 -3.21 6.28
CA LEU A 93 -0.86 -2.50 5.01
C LEU A 93 -2.20 -1.75 5.03
N PHE A 94 -3.22 -2.31 5.70
CA PHE A 94 -4.55 -1.72 5.75
C PHE A 94 -4.58 -0.43 6.58
N LEU A 95 -3.87 -0.38 7.71
CA LEU A 95 -3.86 0.82 8.57
C LEU A 95 -3.31 2.08 7.88
N PRO A 96 -2.16 2.06 7.18
CA PRO A 96 -1.71 3.24 6.46
C PRO A 96 -2.63 3.60 5.27
N LEU A 97 -3.17 2.60 4.54
CA LEU A 97 -4.14 2.85 3.47
C LEU A 97 -5.44 3.46 4.03
N LEU A 98 -5.94 2.95 5.16
CA LEU A 98 -7.09 3.53 5.83
C LEU A 98 -6.77 4.94 6.33
N ALA A 99 -5.59 5.17 6.90
CA ALA A 99 -5.18 6.49 7.37
C ALA A 99 -5.07 7.49 6.21
N THR A 100 -4.48 7.13 5.07
CA THR A 100 -4.43 7.98 3.87
C THR A 100 -5.83 8.24 3.33
N PHE A 101 -6.67 7.21 3.22
CA PHE A 101 -8.07 7.37 2.81
C PHE A 101 -8.85 8.30 3.74
N LEU A 102 -8.67 8.17 5.06
CA LEU A 102 -9.32 9.04 6.04
C LEU A 102 -8.78 10.48 5.94
N VAL A 103 -7.48 10.66 5.74
CA VAL A 103 -6.88 12.00 5.55
C VAL A 103 -7.38 12.63 4.25
N GLU A 104 -7.47 11.90 3.14
CA GLU A 104 -8.04 12.41 1.89
C GLU A 104 -9.54 12.72 2.00
N HIS A 105 -10.29 11.86 2.68
CA HIS A 105 -11.74 11.99 2.75
C HIS A 105 -12.20 12.98 3.83
N TYR A 106 -11.50 13.07 4.94
CA TYR A 106 -11.85 13.91 6.08
C TYR A 106 -10.85 15.05 6.35
N GLY A 107 -9.61 14.94 5.96
CA GLY A 107 -8.57 15.95 6.17
C GLY A 107 -8.65 17.14 5.19
N GLY A 108 -9.46 17.02 4.14
CA GLY A 108 -9.71 18.12 3.19
C GLY A 108 -10.86 19.05 3.56
N LYS A 109 -11.49 18.85 4.72
CA LYS A 109 -12.55 19.74 5.20
C LYS A 109 -11.93 20.73 6.16
N ASP A 110 -12.11 22.02 5.82
CA ASP A 110 -11.81 23.16 6.66
C ASP A 110 -10.37 23.71 6.66
N ALA A 111 -9.84 24.02 5.46
CA ALA A 111 -9.19 25.32 5.39
C ALA A 111 -10.32 26.34 5.61
N ASP A 112 -10.26 27.07 6.70
CA ASP A 112 -11.21 28.12 7.06
C ASP A 112 -11.37 29.05 5.84
N VAL A 113 -12.45 28.84 5.06
CA VAL A 113 -12.68 29.60 3.84
C VAL A 113 -13.20 30.98 4.28
N GLN A 114 -12.27 31.93 4.33
CA GLN A 114 -12.58 33.28 4.70
C GLN A 114 -13.36 33.97 3.55
N MET A 115 -14.40 34.71 3.91
CA MET A 115 -15.07 35.58 2.96
C MET A 115 -14.29 36.88 2.84
N LEU A 116 -13.89 37.20 1.61
CA LEU A 116 -13.18 38.41 1.25
C LEU A 116 -14.18 39.40 0.66
N GLU A 117 -13.94 40.70 0.79
CA GLU A 117 -14.75 41.75 0.21
C GLU A 117 -13.86 42.78 -0.48
N ALA A 118 -14.20 43.07 -1.74
CA ALA A 118 -13.66 44.19 -2.50
C ALA A 118 -14.72 45.26 -2.65
N ARG A 119 -14.38 46.54 -2.43
CA ARG A 119 -15.27 47.70 -2.52
C ARG A 119 -14.69 48.80 -3.35
N THR A 120 -15.56 49.55 -4.04
CA THR A 120 -15.24 50.78 -4.72
C THR A 120 -15.98 51.97 -4.05
N ASN A 121 -15.30 53.09 -3.98
CA ASN A 121 -15.90 54.35 -3.55
C ASN A 121 -16.55 55.08 -4.74
N PRO A 122 -17.38 56.10 -4.48
CA PRO A 122 -17.95 56.96 -5.54
C PRO A 122 -16.91 57.47 -6.51
N GLY A 123 -17.13 57.27 -7.81
CA GLY A 123 -16.23 57.70 -8.90
C GLY A 123 -14.98 56.82 -9.09
N MET A 124 -14.87 55.73 -8.36
CA MET A 124 -13.74 54.79 -8.49
C MET A 124 -14.15 53.45 -9.09
N THR A 125 -13.23 52.83 -9.81
CA THR A 125 -13.37 51.47 -10.31
C THR A 125 -12.19 50.63 -9.82
N THR A 126 -12.37 49.32 -9.71
CA THR A 126 -11.28 48.41 -9.36
C THR A 126 -11.43 47.10 -10.10
N SER A 127 -10.33 46.35 -10.21
CA SER A 127 -10.36 44.99 -10.73
C SER A 127 -9.91 44.00 -9.66
N VAL A 128 -10.56 42.84 -9.62
CA VAL A 128 -10.31 41.76 -8.66
C VAL A 128 -10.10 40.47 -9.43
N VAL A 129 -9.03 39.75 -9.13
CA VAL A 129 -8.81 38.40 -9.63
C VAL A 129 -9.22 37.42 -8.56
N LEU A 130 -10.21 36.58 -8.87
CA LEU A 130 -10.74 35.57 -7.97
C LEU A 130 -9.85 34.32 -7.91
N PRO A 131 -10.05 33.42 -6.92
CA PRO A 131 -9.23 32.21 -6.77
C PRO A 131 -9.29 31.20 -7.94
N ASP A 132 -10.27 31.31 -8.83
CA ASP A 132 -10.46 30.53 -10.05
C ASP A 132 -9.91 31.23 -11.30
N SER A 133 -9.17 32.30 -11.13
CA SER A 133 -8.67 33.19 -12.21
C SER A 133 -9.76 33.95 -12.97
N THR A 134 -10.98 33.99 -12.47
CA THR A 134 -12.03 34.91 -12.97
C THR A 134 -11.61 36.33 -12.67
N VAL A 135 -11.77 37.24 -13.64
CA VAL A 135 -11.49 38.67 -13.48
C VAL A 135 -12.81 39.40 -13.36
N VAL A 136 -12.91 40.25 -12.35
CA VAL A 136 -14.09 41.07 -12.12
C VAL A 136 -13.70 42.57 -12.08
N PHE A 137 -14.32 43.37 -12.89
CA PHE A 137 -14.18 44.82 -12.87
C PHE A 137 -15.38 45.42 -12.17
N LEU A 138 -15.19 46.03 -11.02
CA LEU A 138 -16.24 46.70 -10.24
C LEU A 138 -16.32 48.14 -10.63
N ASN A 139 -17.54 48.60 -10.89
CA ASN A 139 -17.82 50.01 -11.16
C ASN A 139 -17.94 50.79 -9.84
N SER A 140 -18.27 52.08 -9.94
CA SER A 140 -18.44 53.00 -8.80
C SER A 140 -19.47 52.44 -7.82
N GLU A 141 -19.26 52.70 -6.50
CA GLU A 141 -20.19 52.36 -5.43
C GLU A 141 -20.62 50.87 -5.42
N SER A 142 -19.70 49.99 -5.77
CA SER A 142 -19.96 48.55 -5.88
C SER A 142 -19.16 47.73 -4.89
N SER A 143 -19.67 46.57 -4.52
CA SER A 143 -18.94 45.61 -3.68
C SER A 143 -19.15 44.20 -4.13
N LEU A 144 -18.05 43.40 -4.04
CA LEU A 144 -18.03 41.98 -4.36
C LEU A 144 -17.54 41.21 -3.15
N ARG A 145 -18.38 40.30 -2.64
CA ARG A 145 -18.00 39.34 -1.60
C ARG A 145 -17.77 37.97 -2.22
N TYR A 146 -16.65 37.36 -1.93
CA TYR A 146 -16.24 36.07 -2.48
C TYR A 146 -15.39 35.27 -1.49
N PRO A 147 -15.40 33.93 -1.56
CA PRO A 147 -14.59 33.09 -0.69
C PRO A 147 -13.12 33.09 -1.11
N SER A 148 -12.21 32.96 -0.15
CA SER A 148 -10.76 32.86 -0.39
C SER A 148 -10.35 31.61 -1.20
N SER A 149 -11.26 30.62 -1.35
CA SER A 149 -11.07 29.43 -2.17
C SER A 149 -12.39 28.81 -2.60
N PHE A 150 -12.45 28.31 -3.83
CA PHE A 150 -13.59 27.53 -4.36
C PHE A 150 -13.33 26.01 -4.35
N LYS A 151 -12.17 25.54 -3.82
CA LYS A 151 -11.74 24.13 -3.97
C LYS A 151 -12.76 23.14 -3.42
N ASN A 152 -13.28 23.39 -2.23
CA ASN A 152 -14.17 22.47 -1.51
C ASN A 152 -15.67 22.73 -1.75
N SER A 153 -16.01 23.69 -2.61
CA SER A 153 -17.38 24.02 -2.97
C SER A 153 -17.82 23.31 -4.23
N LYS A 154 -19.09 22.92 -4.31
CA LYS A 154 -19.71 22.40 -5.54
C LYS A 154 -19.92 23.48 -6.59
N GLU A 155 -20.00 24.75 -6.16
CA GLU A 155 -20.29 25.93 -6.95
C GLU A 155 -19.28 27.02 -6.62
N ARG A 156 -19.01 27.91 -7.58
CA ARG A 156 -18.24 29.16 -7.41
C ARG A 156 -19.17 30.29 -7.15
N LYS A 157 -19.51 30.56 -5.89
CA LYS A 157 -20.53 31.52 -5.51
C LYS A 157 -19.91 32.81 -5.02
N VAL A 158 -20.41 33.94 -5.55
CA VAL A 158 -20.05 35.30 -5.15
C VAL A 158 -21.29 36.15 -4.97
N GLU A 159 -21.17 37.25 -4.23
CA GLU A 159 -22.26 38.19 -3.98
C GLU A 159 -21.84 39.55 -4.51
N LEU A 160 -22.68 40.14 -5.39
CA LEU A 160 -22.50 41.47 -5.96
C LEU A 160 -23.54 42.45 -5.44
N LYS A 161 -23.08 43.63 -5.06
CA LYS A 161 -23.91 44.84 -4.88
C LYS A 161 -23.35 45.91 -5.79
N GLY A 162 -24.21 46.62 -6.54
CA GLY A 162 -23.80 47.60 -7.53
C GLY A 162 -23.55 46.99 -8.89
N GLU A 163 -22.54 47.45 -9.61
CA GLU A 163 -22.25 47.02 -10.99
C GLU A 163 -20.88 46.36 -11.11
N GLY A 164 -20.86 45.25 -11.86
CA GLY A 164 -19.62 44.50 -12.14
C GLY A 164 -19.65 43.84 -13.50
N TYR A 165 -18.52 43.94 -14.21
CA TYR A 165 -18.23 43.18 -15.42
C TYR A 165 -17.37 41.98 -15.08
N PHE A 166 -17.81 40.80 -15.52
CA PHE A 166 -17.22 39.51 -15.22
C PHE A 166 -16.63 38.85 -16.46
N GLU A 167 -15.37 38.44 -16.38
CA GLU A 167 -14.71 37.52 -17.31
C GLU A 167 -14.49 36.19 -16.63
N VAL A 168 -15.51 35.33 -16.68
CA VAL A 168 -15.51 34.08 -15.92
C VAL A 168 -14.68 33.00 -16.62
N THR A 169 -13.72 32.44 -15.90
CA THR A 169 -12.94 31.28 -16.36
C THR A 169 -13.84 30.08 -16.61
N LYS A 170 -13.69 29.46 -17.79
CA LYS A 170 -14.51 28.33 -18.21
C LYS A 170 -14.25 27.10 -17.32
N ASP A 171 -15.31 26.64 -16.67
CA ASP A 171 -15.35 25.40 -15.90
C ASP A 171 -16.77 24.82 -16.02
N VAL A 172 -16.87 23.64 -16.67
CA VAL A 172 -18.15 22.97 -16.92
C VAL A 172 -18.62 22.11 -15.75
N GLU A 173 -17.74 21.83 -14.81
CA GLU A 173 -18.04 21.01 -13.64
C GLU A 173 -18.51 21.86 -12.46
N LYS A 174 -17.99 23.11 -12.34
CA LYS A 174 -18.36 24.02 -11.26
C LYS A 174 -18.99 25.29 -11.81
N HIS A 175 -20.28 25.39 -11.63
CA HIS A 175 -21.03 26.59 -12.03
C HIS A 175 -20.56 27.81 -11.27
N PHE A 176 -20.45 28.95 -11.95
CA PHE A 176 -20.17 30.23 -11.35
C PHE A 176 -21.50 30.98 -11.14
N ILE A 177 -21.80 31.37 -9.89
CA ILE A 177 -23.06 31.96 -9.48
C ILE A 177 -22.80 33.31 -8.87
N VAL A 178 -23.38 34.37 -9.47
CA VAL A 178 -23.44 35.70 -8.91
C VAL A 178 -24.81 35.91 -8.29
N SER A 179 -24.85 36.09 -6.98
CA SER A 179 -26.07 36.47 -6.25
C SER A 179 -26.12 37.99 -6.09
N THR A 180 -27.28 38.59 -6.27
CA THR A 180 -27.48 40.04 -6.14
C THR A 180 -28.46 40.38 -5.02
N VAL A 181 -28.56 41.65 -4.68
CA VAL A 181 -29.39 42.18 -3.58
C VAL A 181 -30.88 41.88 -3.74
N HIS A 182 -31.42 41.83 -4.95
CA HIS A 182 -32.84 41.61 -5.23
C HIS A 182 -33.24 40.14 -5.38
N ARG A 183 -32.54 39.21 -4.70
CA ARG A 183 -32.78 37.75 -4.77
C ARG A 183 -32.74 37.22 -6.19
N SER A 184 -31.95 37.87 -7.05
CA SER A 184 -31.66 37.38 -8.38
C SER A 184 -30.28 36.69 -8.39
N GLN A 185 -30.12 35.78 -9.31
CA GLN A 185 -28.89 35.01 -9.49
C GLN A 185 -28.57 34.86 -10.98
N VAL A 186 -27.31 35.05 -11.29
CA VAL A 186 -26.75 34.83 -12.62
C VAL A 186 -25.83 33.61 -12.54
N GLU A 187 -26.14 32.60 -13.31
CA GLU A 187 -25.39 31.35 -13.34
C GLU A 187 -24.75 31.16 -14.72
N VAL A 188 -23.44 30.86 -14.72
CA VAL A 188 -22.63 30.70 -15.95
C VAL A 188 -21.61 29.60 -15.80
N LEU A 189 -21.05 29.13 -16.93
CA LEU A 189 -19.96 28.14 -16.95
C LEU A 189 -18.61 28.69 -17.44
N GLY A 190 -18.65 29.88 -18.09
CA GLY A 190 -17.48 30.52 -18.67
C GLY A 190 -17.92 31.55 -19.69
N THR A 191 -18.14 32.74 -19.23
CA THR A 191 -18.95 33.75 -19.91
C THR A 191 -18.39 35.13 -19.59
N SER A 192 -18.49 36.07 -20.55
CA SER A 192 -18.23 37.49 -20.31
C SER A 192 -19.56 38.26 -20.29
N PHE A 193 -19.86 38.91 -19.18
CA PHE A 193 -21.14 39.58 -18.98
C PHE A 193 -21.03 40.74 -17.97
N ASN A 194 -21.93 41.67 -18.03
CA ASN A 194 -22.12 42.76 -17.06
C ASN A 194 -23.40 42.55 -16.24
N ILE A 195 -23.36 42.85 -14.95
CA ILE A 195 -24.52 42.91 -14.07
C ILE A 195 -24.57 44.29 -13.44
N GLU A 196 -25.74 44.89 -13.50
CA GLU A 196 -26.08 46.10 -12.77
C GLU A 196 -27.18 45.78 -11.76
N ALA A 197 -26.89 45.90 -10.46
CA ALA A 197 -27.77 45.55 -9.36
C ALA A 197 -27.52 46.45 -8.15
N TYR A 198 -27.72 47.75 -8.33
CA TYR A 198 -27.65 48.72 -7.26
C TYR A 198 -28.84 48.60 -6.30
N GLU A 199 -28.60 48.83 -5.01
CA GLU A 199 -29.61 48.65 -3.96
C GLU A 199 -30.77 49.64 -4.11
N GLU A 200 -30.48 50.84 -4.64
CA GLU A 200 -31.41 51.90 -4.90
C GLU A 200 -32.26 51.73 -6.18
N SER A 201 -31.77 50.88 -7.10
CA SER A 201 -32.48 50.54 -8.33
C SER A 201 -33.45 49.39 -8.09
N PRO A 202 -34.71 49.47 -8.47
CA PRO A 202 -35.64 48.34 -8.35
C PRO A 202 -35.38 47.26 -9.40
N GLU A 203 -34.53 47.51 -10.39
CA GLU A 203 -34.25 46.63 -11.52
C GLU A 203 -32.84 46.06 -11.45
N VAL A 204 -32.74 44.82 -11.86
CA VAL A 204 -31.43 44.14 -12.11
C VAL A 204 -31.29 43.93 -13.60
N SER A 205 -30.22 44.49 -14.17
CA SER A 205 -29.90 44.36 -15.59
C SER A 205 -28.69 43.40 -15.78
N THR A 206 -28.77 42.54 -16.79
CA THR A 206 -27.68 41.67 -17.18
C THR A 206 -27.47 41.73 -18.67
N THR A 207 -26.26 42.14 -19.07
CA THR A 207 -25.85 42.23 -20.48
C THR A 207 -24.84 41.15 -20.80
N LEU A 208 -25.19 40.25 -21.71
CA LEU A 208 -24.32 39.19 -22.18
C LEU A 208 -23.40 39.68 -23.30
N ILE A 209 -22.07 39.49 -23.19
CA ILE A 209 -21.08 39.85 -24.22
C ILE A 209 -20.63 38.59 -24.96
N LYS A 210 -20.41 37.50 -24.26
CA LYS A 210 -19.91 36.22 -24.86
C LYS A 210 -20.35 35.04 -24.03
N GLY A 211 -20.90 33.98 -24.66
CA GLY A 211 -21.21 32.72 -24.04
C GLY A 211 -22.68 32.53 -23.70
N LYS A 212 -22.98 32.01 -22.52
CA LYS A 212 -24.34 31.69 -22.09
C LYS A 212 -24.57 32.09 -20.64
N VAL A 213 -25.69 32.77 -20.39
CA VAL A 213 -26.13 33.19 -19.06
C VAL A 213 -27.49 32.59 -18.74
N ASN A 214 -27.61 32.04 -17.56
CA ASN A 214 -28.85 31.61 -16.97
C ASN A 214 -29.20 32.58 -15.84
N PHE A 215 -30.15 33.49 -16.09
CA PHE A 215 -30.61 34.48 -15.14
C PHE A 215 -31.85 33.97 -14.42
N SER A 216 -31.83 33.92 -13.10
CA SER A 216 -32.96 33.50 -12.28
C SER A 216 -33.30 34.57 -11.24
N PHE A 217 -34.60 34.82 -11.06
CA PHE A 217 -35.10 35.79 -10.10
C PHE A 217 -36.37 35.29 -9.43
N GLN A 218 -36.67 35.83 -8.27
CA GLN A 218 -37.86 35.48 -7.50
C GLN A 218 -38.93 36.53 -7.70
N GLU A 219 -40.09 36.13 -8.28
CA GLU A 219 -41.26 36.96 -8.38
C GLU A 219 -42.36 36.39 -7.45
N GLY A 220 -42.54 37.03 -6.29
CA GLY A 220 -43.40 36.50 -5.23
C GLY A 220 -42.92 35.15 -4.71
N VAL A 221 -43.75 34.10 -4.86
CA VAL A 221 -43.41 32.71 -4.44
C VAL A 221 -42.76 31.91 -5.59
N ARG A 222 -42.78 32.42 -6.81
CA ARG A 222 -42.31 31.68 -8.00
C ARG A 222 -40.90 32.08 -8.40
N LYS A 223 -40.02 31.10 -8.64
CA LYS A 223 -38.72 31.31 -9.28
C LYS A 223 -38.91 31.30 -10.79
N LYS A 224 -38.53 32.38 -11.45
CA LYS A 224 -38.46 32.48 -12.93
C LYS A 224 -37.03 32.38 -13.40
N GLN A 225 -36.85 31.92 -14.63
CA GLN A 225 -35.53 31.68 -15.23
C GLN A 225 -35.56 32.14 -16.70
N ILE A 226 -34.54 32.87 -17.12
CA ILE A 226 -34.32 33.34 -18.48
C ILE A 226 -32.95 32.92 -18.92
N VAL A 227 -32.82 32.35 -20.11
CA VAL A 227 -31.57 31.94 -20.68
C VAL A 227 -31.18 32.84 -21.84
N LEU A 228 -30.01 33.48 -21.72
CA LEU A 228 -29.40 34.29 -22.78
C LEU A 228 -28.28 33.49 -23.43
N ASN A 229 -28.20 33.50 -24.76
CA ASN A 229 -27.14 32.88 -25.55
C ASN A 229 -26.64 33.88 -26.59
N LEU A 230 -25.31 33.93 -26.75
CA LEU A 230 -24.61 34.66 -27.83
C LEU A 230 -23.59 33.69 -28.46
#